data_0862089136efa75bbbb09a018ec8396d
#
_entry.id   0862089136efa75bbbb09a018ec8396d
#
_cell.length_a   1.000
_cell.length_b   1.000
_cell.length_c   1.000
_cell.angle_alpha   90.00
_cell.angle_beta   90.00
_cell.angle_gamma   90.00
#
_symmetry.space_group_name_H-M   'P 1'
#
loop_
_entity.id
_entity.type
_entity.pdbx_description
1 polymer ?
#
loop_
_entity_poly.entity_id
_entity_poly.type
_entity_poly.pdbx_seq_one_letter_code
_entity_poly.pdbx_strand_id
1 'polypeptide(L)'
;MVADQLRARGVTDERVLAGMGAIPRESFVPESYRRDAYRDEALPIEAGQTISQPYMVAKMTEDLAVQPGDRILEIGTGSGYQAAVLAWLGARVTSLERQASLIPQARARIDALAPSLSGSVEIREGDGSLGDPDGAPWDGIIVTAAAPSVPDALREQLRDGGRLVIPVGSRDRQLLTIVTRHGDEWLERSDGYCVFVPLIGSGGFSGRRP
;
A
#
# COMPACT_ATOMS: atom_id res chain seq x y z
N MET A 1 16.85 -10.54 -1.81
CA MET A 1 15.86 -9.48 -2.03
C MET A 1 16.40 -8.12 -1.57
N VAL A 2 16.62 -7.86 -0.25
CA VAL A 2 16.96 -6.51 0.24
C VAL A 2 18.22 -5.93 -0.43
N ALA A 3 19.36 -6.63 -0.42
CA ALA A 3 20.61 -6.13 -0.99
C ALA A 3 20.52 -5.95 -2.52
N ASP A 4 20.10 -6.99 -3.23
CA ASP A 4 20.26 -7.08 -4.69
C ASP A 4 19.09 -6.47 -5.49
N GLN A 5 17.92 -6.34 -4.87
CA GLN A 5 16.70 -5.86 -5.55
C GLN A 5 16.27 -4.49 -5.04
N LEU A 6 16.39 -4.20 -3.73
CA LEU A 6 15.89 -2.94 -3.17
C LEU A 6 17.01 -1.90 -3.11
N ARG A 7 18.08 -2.19 -2.36
CA ARG A 7 19.22 -1.26 -2.20
C ARG A 7 19.92 -0.98 -3.53
N ALA A 8 20.16 -2.00 -4.34
CA ALA A 8 20.78 -1.84 -5.66
C ALA A 8 19.96 -1.01 -6.65
N ARG A 9 18.65 -0.86 -6.42
CA ARG A 9 17.74 -0.03 -7.22
C ARG A 9 17.41 1.31 -6.58
N GLY A 10 18.14 1.72 -5.54
CA GLY A 10 18.07 3.07 -4.98
C GLY A 10 17.11 3.26 -3.81
N VAL A 11 16.59 2.19 -3.20
CA VAL A 11 15.93 2.31 -1.89
C VAL A 11 17.00 2.55 -0.83
N THR A 12 16.91 3.66 -0.11
CA THR A 12 17.95 4.15 0.80
C THR A 12 17.51 4.23 2.27
N ASP A 13 16.19 4.25 2.55
CA ASP A 13 15.71 4.26 3.93
C ASP A 13 16.01 2.92 4.62
N GLU A 14 16.96 2.94 5.55
CA GLU A 14 17.42 1.75 6.28
C GLU A 14 16.30 1.11 7.11
N ARG A 15 15.32 1.88 7.58
CA ARG A 15 14.16 1.34 8.32
C ARG A 15 13.25 0.56 7.38
N VAL A 16 13.00 1.10 6.16
CA VAL A 16 12.23 0.40 5.13
C VAL A 16 12.95 -0.90 4.74
N LEU A 17 14.26 -0.83 4.47
CA LEU A 17 15.06 -2.01 4.13
C LEU A 17 15.03 -3.07 5.26
N ALA A 18 15.12 -2.64 6.51
CA ALA A 18 15.04 -3.52 7.67
C ALA A 18 13.64 -4.18 7.79
N GLY A 19 12.56 -3.41 7.62
CA GLY A 19 11.19 -3.92 7.63
C GLY A 19 10.95 -4.94 6.52
N MET A 20 11.39 -4.64 5.30
CA MET A 20 11.32 -5.55 4.15
C MET A 20 12.11 -6.85 4.37
N GLY A 21 13.17 -6.80 5.17
CA GLY A 21 13.96 -7.98 5.56
C GLY A 21 13.37 -8.77 6.72
N ALA A 22 12.63 -8.09 7.61
CA ALA A 22 12.05 -8.71 8.83
C ALA A 22 10.71 -9.40 8.57
N ILE A 23 9.89 -8.87 7.65
CA ILE A 23 8.57 -9.44 7.36
C ILE A 23 8.71 -10.57 6.33
N PRO A 24 8.37 -11.83 6.70
CA PRO A 24 8.53 -13.00 5.83
C PRO A 24 7.49 -12.97 4.71
N ARG A 25 7.89 -12.47 3.54
CA ARG A 25 6.99 -12.26 2.40
C ARG A 25 6.32 -13.55 1.93
N GLU A 26 6.99 -14.69 2.06
CA GLU A 26 6.44 -16.02 1.73
C GLU A 26 5.20 -16.40 2.55
N SER A 27 4.98 -15.77 3.70
CA SER A 27 3.77 -15.95 4.50
C SER A 27 2.54 -15.23 3.91
N PHE A 28 2.75 -14.33 2.94
CA PHE A 28 1.72 -13.49 2.31
C PHE A 28 1.34 -13.93 0.90
N VAL A 29 1.90 -15.01 0.41
CA VAL A 29 1.57 -15.60 -0.90
C VAL A 29 0.93 -16.97 -0.72
N PRO A 30 0.13 -17.44 -1.70
CA PRO A 30 -0.33 -18.82 -1.73
C PRO A 30 0.84 -19.81 -1.72
N GLU A 31 0.63 -21.01 -1.20
CA GLU A 31 1.69 -22.01 -1.06
C GLU A 31 2.38 -22.36 -2.39
N SER A 32 1.62 -22.36 -3.49
CA SER A 32 2.15 -22.58 -4.84
C SER A 32 3.19 -21.55 -5.29
N TYR A 33 3.19 -20.35 -4.70
CA TYR A 33 4.10 -19.25 -5.03
C TYR A 33 5.19 -19.00 -3.99
N ARG A 34 5.26 -19.78 -2.89
CA ARG A 34 6.25 -19.56 -1.82
C ARG A 34 7.70 -19.58 -2.29
N ARG A 35 8.03 -20.42 -3.28
CA ARG A 35 9.38 -20.51 -3.85
C ARG A 35 9.78 -19.25 -4.62
N ASP A 36 8.79 -18.55 -5.16
CA ASP A 36 8.98 -17.33 -5.97
C ASP A 36 8.73 -16.04 -5.15
N ALA A 37 8.36 -16.16 -3.85
CA ALA A 37 7.94 -15.03 -3.02
C ALA A 37 8.91 -13.86 -3.00
N TYR A 38 10.21 -14.13 -3.14
CA TYR A 38 11.27 -13.11 -3.10
C TYR A 38 11.79 -12.68 -4.48
N ARG A 39 11.12 -13.13 -5.57
CA ARG A 39 11.40 -12.59 -6.91
C ARG A 39 10.86 -11.17 -7.00
N ASP A 40 11.55 -10.30 -7.75
CA ASP A 40 11.16 -8.90 -7.90
C ASP A 40 10.04 -8.73 -8.93
N GLU A 41 8.92 -9.39 -8.67
CA GLU A 41 7.71 -9.37 -9.49
C GLU A 41 6.44 -9.42 -8.63
N ALA A 42 5.32 -8.97 -9.22
CA ALA A 42 4.00 -9.15 -8.62
C ALA A 42 3.59 -10.62 -8.77
N LEU A 43 3.01 -11.18 -7.71
CA LEU A 43 2.54 -12.59 -7.71
C LEU A 43 1.02 -12.64 -7.49
N PRO A 44 0.34 -13.61 -8.12
CA PRO A 44 -1.09 -13.82 -7.90
C PRO A 44 -1.40 -14.17 -6.44
N ILE A 45 -2.51 -13.62 -5.94
CA ILE A 45 -3.15 -14.03 -4.70
C ILE A 45 -4.62 -14.38 -4.97
N GLU A 46 -5.37 -14.64 -3.91
CA GLU A 46 -6.79 -14.97 -3.99
C GLU A 46 -7.62 -13.82 -4.62
N ALA A 47 -8.85 -14.11 -5.03
CA ALA A 47 -9.79 -13.16 -5.65
C ALA A 47 -9.26 -12.46 -6.93
N GLY A 48 -8.30 -13.07 -7.64
CA GLY A 48 -7.71 -12.52 -8.86
C GLY A 48 -6.88 -11.24 -8.64
N GLN A 49 -6.45 -11.01 -7.40
CA GLN A 49 -5.57 -9.90 -7.04
C GLN A 49 -4.10 -10.31 -7.06
N THR A 50 -3.21 -9.38 -6.76
CA THR A 50 -1.77 -9.64 -6.70
C THR A 50 -1.16 -9.04 -5.42
N ILE A 51 -0.13 -9.69 -4.87
CA ILE A 51 0.81 -9.03 -3.98
C ILE A 51 1.80 -8.22 -4.83
N SER A 52 1.98 -6.96 -4.51
CA SER A 52 2.87 -6.06 -5.26
C SER A 52 4.32 -6.54 -5.25
N GLN A 53 5.06 -6.25 -6.31
CA GLN A 53 6.51 -6.48 -6.44
C GLN A 53 7.24 -5.93 -5.21
N PRO A 54 8.25 -6.65 -4.66
CA PRO A 54 9.00 -6.19 -3.49
C PRO A 54 9.55 -4.76 -3.63
N TYR A 55 10.15 -4.44 -4.77
CA TYR A 55 10.65 -3.10 -5.03
C TYR A 55 9.56 -2.02 -4.92
N MET A 56 8.37 -2.27 -5.44
CA MET A 56 7.27 -1.30 -5.38
C MET A 56 6.77 -1.11 -3.95
N VAL A 57 6.67 -2.17 -3.15
CA VAL A 57 6.33 -2.06 -1.72
C VAL A 57 7.34 -1.18 -0.99
N ALA A 58 8.64 -1.45 -1.16
CA ALA A 58 9.70 -0.69 -0.52
C ALA A 58 9.71 0.78 -0.98
N LYS A 59 9.61 1.01 -2.29
CA LYS A 59 9.64 2.35 -2.89
C LYS A 59 8.46 3.21 -2.43
N MET A 60 7.25 2.67 -2.47
CA MET A 60 6.05 3.37 -2.00
C MET A 60 6.12 3.67 -0.50
N THR A 61 6.67 2.76 0.29
CA THR A 61 6.86 2.95 1.74
C THR A 61 7.90 4.05 2.03
N GLU A 62 9.00 4.07 1.29
CA GLU A 62 10.02 5.12 1.37
C GLU A 62 9.46 6.49 0.98
N ASP A 63 8.70 6.57 -0.13
CA ASP A 63 8.08 7.82 -0.59
C ASP A 63 7.02 8.35 0.39
N LEU A 64 6.31 7.46 1.08
CA LEU A 64 5.37 7.82 2.14
C LEU A 64 6.06 8.45 3.35
N ALA A 65 7.35 8.12 3.58
CA ALA A 65 8.21 8.62 4.65
C ALA A 65 7.63 8.41 6.07
N VAL A 66 7.10 7.22 6.30
CA VAL A 66 6.44 6.80 7.55
C VAL A 66 7.30 7.02 8.78
N GLN A 67 6.71 7.60 9.84
CA GLN A 67 7.33 7.74 11.15
C GLN A 67 6.62 6.86 12.19
N PRO A 68 7.32 6.40 13.25
CA PRO A 68 6.69 5.69 14.35
C PRO A 68 5.57 6.53 14.98
N GLY A 69 4.41 5.90 15.14
CA GLY A 69 3.20 6.54 15.66
C GLY A 69 2.28 7.16 14.62
N ASP A 70 2.72 7.29 13.36
CA ASP A 70 1.90 7.82 12.27
C ASP A 70 0.62 7.00 12.09
N ARG A 71 -0.46 7.69 11.76
CA ARG A 71 -1.74 7.13 11.37
C ARG A 71 -1.78 7.02 9.85
N ILE A 72 -1.70 5.80 9.35
CA ILE A 72 -1.64 5.53 7.92
C ILE A 72 -2.95 4.89 7.45
N LEU A 73 -3.52 5.46 6.39
CA LEU A 73 -4.60 4.83 5.64
C LEU A 73 -4.01 4.07 4.44
N GLU A 74 -4.26 2.76 4.40
CA GLU A 74 -3.95 1.92 3.25
C GLU A 74 -5.22 1.63 2.46
N ILE A 75 -5.16 1.77 1.14
CA ILE A 75 -6.24 1.41 0.21
C ILE A 75 -5.80 0.21 -0.61
N GLY A 76 -6.48 -0.92 -0.40
CA GLY A 76 -6.14 -2.21 -1.02
C GLY A 76 -5.28 -3.07 -0.10
N THR A 77 -5.89 -3.72 0.89
CA THR A 77 -5.20 -4.64 1.82
C THR A 77 -4.54 -5.81 1.09
N GLY A 78 -5.27 -6.39 0.12
CA GLY A 78 -4.79 -7.55 -0.64
C GLY A 78 -4.35 -8.70 0.26
N SER A 79 -3.07 -9.05 0.20
CA SER A 79 -2.48 -10.09 1.05
C SER A 79 -2.25 -9.67 2.51
N GLY A 80 -2.22 -8.36 2.79
CA GLY A 80 -1.83 -7.75 4.08
C GLY A 80 -0.33 -7.44 4.20
N TYR A 81 0.48 -7.69 3.15
CA TYR A 81 1.93 -7.52 3.23
C TYR A 81 2.35 -6.06 3.43
N GLN A 82 1.78 -5.13 2.66
CA GLN A 82 2.07 -3.70 2.78
C GLN A 82 1.67 -3.19 4.18
N ALA A 83 0.48 -3.56 4.69
CA ALA A 83 0.04 -3.21 6.04
C ALA A 83 1.02 -3.73 7.12
N ALA A 84 1.51 -4.97 6.98
CA ALA A 84 2.48 -5.54 7.90
C ALA A 84 3.81 -4.78 7.91
N VAL A 85 4.31 -4.35 6.73
CA VAL A 85 5.53 -3.54 6.61
C VAL A 85 5.34 -2.18 7.28
N LEU A 86 4.21 -1.51 7.06
CA LEU A 86 3.90 -0.22 7.70
C LEU A 86 3.80 -0.34 9.21
N ALA A 87 3.12 -1.38 9.72
CA ALA A 87 3.01 -1.65 11.14
C ALA A 87 4.38 -1.95 11.78
N TRP A 88 5.25 -2.67 11.08
CA TRP A 88 6.61 -2.94 11.53
C TRP A 88 7.43 -1.64 11.68
N LEU A 89 7.20 -0.65 10.83
CA LEU A 89 7.80 0.69 10.94
C LEU A 89 7.24 1.52 12.10
N GLY A 90 6.27 0.99 12.83
CA GLY A 90 5.66 1.63 13.99
C GLY A 90 4.40 2.45 13.69
N ALA A 91 3.84 2.34 12.48
CA ALA A 91 2.59 3.01 12.12
C ALA A 91 1.36 2.32 12.75
N ARG A 92 0.29 3.10 12.92
CA ARG A 92 -1.07 2.62 13.16
C ARG A 92 -1.79 2.61 11.82
N VAL A 93 -2.10 1.42 11.32
CA VAL A 93 -2.63 1.24 9.96
C VAL A 93 -4.12 0.96 10.00
N THR A 94 -4.91 1.78 9.31
CA THR A 94 -6.27 1.44 8.89
C THR A 94 -6.20 1.04 7.42
N SER A 95 -6.60 -0.18 7.09
CA SER A 95 -6.53 -0.73 5.74
C SER A 95 -7.93 -1.01 5.21
N LEU A 96 -8.28 -0.44 4.06
CA LEU A 96 -9.56 -0.66 3.40
C LEU A 96 -9.41 -1.67 2.27
N GLU A 97 -10.27 -2.69 2.29
CA GLU A 97 -10.34 -3.73 1.25
C GLU A 97 -11.77 -3.85 0.71
N ARG A 98 -11.87 -3.81 -0.62
CA ARG A 98 -13.16 -3.95 -1.31
C ARG A 98 -13.61 -5.40 -1.45
N GLN A 99 -12.65 -6.33 -1.52
CA GLN A 99 -12.91 -7.76 -1.67
C GLN A 99 -13.02 -8.41 -0.28
N ALA A 100 -14.23 -8.50 0.26
CA ALA A 100 -14.48 -9.06 1.60
C ALA A 100 -13.81 -10.42 1.84
N SER A 101 -13.69 -11.25 0.79
CA SER A 101 -13.05 -12.58 0.87
C SER A 101 -11.55 -12.55 1.18
N LEU A 102 -10.86 -11.43 0.95
CA LEU A 102 -9.42 -11.28 1.26
C LEU A 102 -9.17 -10.93 2.73
N ILE A 103 -10.12 -10.27 3.39
CA ILE A 103 -9.96 -9.72 4.75
C ILE A 103 -9.59 -10.79 5.79
N PRO A 104 -10.31 -11.93 5.89
CA PRO A 104 -9.97 -12.95 6.90
C PRO A 104 -8.56 -13.51 6.73
N GLN A 105 -8.11 -13.69 5.48
CA GLN A 105 -6.80 -14.25 5.17
C GLN A 105 -5.69 -13.25 5.47
N ALA A 106 -5.85 -11.96 5.09
CA ALA A 106 -4.90 -10.91 5.40
C ALA A 106 -4.74 -10.75 6.91
N ARG A 107 -5.84 -10.74 7.66
CA ARG A 107 -5.83 -10.69 9.13
C ARG A 107 -5.08 -11.87 9.73
N ALA A 108 -5.42 -13.11 9.33
CA ALA A 108 -4.76 -14.32 9.84
C ALA A 108 -3.25 -14.30 9.58
N ARG A 109 -2.81 -13.81 8.41
CA ARG A 109 -1.38 -13.68 8.07
C ARG A 109 -0.67 -12.67 8.97
N ILE A 110 -1.29 -11.51 9.23
CA ILE A 110 -0.73 -10.47 10.11
C ILE A 110 -0.70 -10.96 11.56
N ASP A 111 -1.77 -11.57 12.04
CA ASP A 111 -1.88 -12.10 13.42
C ASP A 111 -0.83 -13.18 13.71
N ALA A 112 -0.45 -13.96 12.68
CA ALA A 112 0.57 -14.99 12.78
C ALA A 112 2.01 -14.45 12.92
N LEU A 113 2.27 -13.17 12.62
CA LEU A 113 3.62 -12.59 12.70
C LEU A 113 4.02 -12.28 14.13
N ALA A 114 3.31 -11.36 14.77
CA ALA A 114 3.55 -10.96 16.15
C ALA A 114 2.33 -10.19 16.70
N PRO A 115 1.98 -10.38 17.98
CA PRO A 115 0.85 -9.66 18.59
C PRO A 115 0.98 -8.12 18.53
N SER A 116 2.20 -7.60 18.57
CA SER A 116 2.45 -6.15 18.48
C SER A 116 2.10 -5.57 17.11
N LEU A 117 2.29 -6.33 16.04
CA LEU A 117 1.93 -5.93 14.67
C LEU A 117 0.41 -6.07 14.45
N SER A 118 -0.17 -7.16 14.94
CA SER A 118 -1.61 -7.42 14.87
C SER A 118 -2.42 -6.27 15.50
N GLY A 119 -2.03 -5.79 16.68
CA GLY A 119 -2.69 -4.68 17.37
C GLY A 119 -2.54 -3.31 16.69
N SER A 120 -1.64 -3.19 15.70
CA SER A 120 -1.38 -1.94 14.97
C SER A 120 -2.08 -1.87 13.62
N VAL A 121 -2.77 -2.95 13.18
CA VAL A 121 -3.47 -3.00 11.88
C VAL A 121 -4.95 -3.28 12.07
N GLU A 122 -5.78 -2.34 11.63
CA GLU A 122 -7.22 -2.52 11.50
C GLU A 122 -7.59 -2.69 10.03
N ILE A 123 -8.28 -3.79 9.68
CA ILE A 123 -8.74 -4.02 8.31
C ILE A 123 -10.26 -3.87 8.28
N ARG A 124 -10.76 -3.06 7.36
CA ARG A 124 -12.19 -2.80 7.14
C ARG A 124 -12.59 -3.06 5.70
N GLU A 125 -13.82 -3.54 5.48
CA GLU A 125 -14.41 -3.60 4.14
C GLU A 125 -14.91 -2.22 3.73
N GLY A 126 -14.60 -1.79 2.48
CA GLY A 126 -15.08 -0.51 1.98
C GLY A 126 -14.59 -0.14 0.58
N ASP A 127 -15.20 0.92 0.03
CA ASP A 127 -14.73 1.59 -1.19
C ASP A 127 -13.57 2.54 -0.83
N GLY A 128 -12.35 2.04 -0.96
CA GLY A 128 -11.15 2.79 -0.61
C GLY A 128 -10.94 4.05 -1.46
N SER A 129 -11.60 4.20 -2.61
CA SER A 129 -11.48 5.42 -3.42
C SER A 129 -12.10 6.66 -2.76
N LEU A 130 -12.93 6.46 -1.73
CA LEU A 130 -13.52 7.51 -0.90
C LEU A 130 -12.68 7.77 0.37
N GLY A 131 -11.67 6.96 0.63
CA GLY A 131 -10.88 7.02 1.86
C GLY A 131 -11.68 6.56 3.09
N ASP A 132 -11.29 7.08 4.24
CA ASP A 132 -11.95 6.91 5.54
C ASP A 132 -12.07 8.29 6.22
N PRO A 133 -13.12 9.06 5.91
CA PRO A 133 -13.28 10.42 6.42
C PRO A 133 -13.49 10.45 7.94
N ASP A 134 -14.06 9.41 8.53
CA ASP A 134 -14.28 9.33 9.99
C ASP A 134 -12.94 9.17 10.74
N GLY A 135 -11.96 8.58 10.08
CA GLY A 135 -10.60 8.43 10.60
C GLY A 135 -9.68 9.61 10.30
N ALA A 136 -10.03 10.53 9.41
CA ALA A 136 -9.19 11.67 9.03
C ALA A 136 -8.97 12.66 10.21
N PRO A 137 -7.86 13.46 10.18
CA PRO A 137 -6.83 13.50 9.15
C PRO A 137 -5.79 12.41 9.30
N TRP A 138 -5.18 11.99 8.16
CA TRP A 138 -4.16 10.96 8.08
C TRP A 138 -2.76 11.56 7.93
N ASP A 139 -1.76 10.98 8.60
CA ASP A 139 -0.35 11.33 8.44
C ASP A 139 0.18 10.92 7.08
N GLY A 140 -0.30 9.77 6.58
CA GLY A 140 -0.03 9.29 5.24
C GLY A 140 -1.15 8.41 4.70
N ILE A 141 -1.28 8.41 3.37
CA ILE A 141 -2.21 7.54 2.65
C ILE A 141 -1.42 6.78 1.57
N ILE A 142 -1.57 5.48 1.51
CA ILE A 142 -0.95 4.63 0.48
C ILE A 142 -2.02 3.87 -0.28
N VAL A 143 -1.98 3.95 -1.61
CA VAL A 143 -2.94 3.27 -2.48
C VAL A 143 -2.22 2.21 -3.29
N THR A 144 -2.52 0.94 -3.02
CA THR A 144 -1.92 -0.22 -3.67
C THR A 144 -2.68 -0.68 -4.91
N ALA A 145 -3.47 0.21 -5.48
CA ALA A 145 -4.22 0.05 -6.71
C ALA A 145 -4.14 1.33 -7.56
N ALA A 146 -4.25 1.22 -8.88
CA ALA A 146 -4.12 2.35 -9.79
C ALA A 146 -5.43 3.12 -9.95
N ALA A 147 -5.37 4.45 -9.98
CA ALA A 147 -6.50 5.32 -10.26
C ALA A 147 -6.30 6.13 -11.56
N PRO A 148 -7.38 6.57 -12.25
CA PRO A 148 -7.26 7.40 -13.46
C PRO A 148 -6.72 8.80 -13.15
N SER A 149 -6.98 9.30 -11.96
CA SER A 149 -6.47 10.55 -11.37
C SER A 149 -6.39 10.38 -9.86
N VAL A 150 -5.69 11.28 -9.19
CA VAL A 150 -5.68 11.30 -7.71
C VAL A 150 -7.10 11.64 -7.22
N PRO A 151 -7.75 10.77 -6.41
CA PRO A 151 -9.08 11.07 -5.88
C PRO A 151 -9.03 12.25 -4.90
N ASP A 152 -9.88 13.26 -5.09
CA ASP A 152 -9.92 14.45 -4.22
C ASP A 152 -10.24 14.08 -2.76
N ALA A 153 -11.12 13.10 -2.56
CA ALA A 153 -11.45 12.59 -1.22
C ALA A 153 -10.21 12.11 -0.44
N LEU A 154 -9.19 11.56 -1.12
CA LEU A 154 -7.96 11.13 -0.46
C LEU A 154 -7.03 12.31 -0.15
N ARG A 155 -6.96 13.30 -1.06
CA ARG A 155 -6.16 14.52 -0.81
C ARG A 155 -6.66 15.27 0.41
N GLU A 156 -7.97 15.50 0.49
CA GLU A 156 -8.63 16.26 1.54
C GLU A 156 -8.47 15.62 2.92
N GLN A 157 -8.29 14.29 2.98
CA GLN A 157 -8.10 13.54 4.21
C GLN A 157 -6.65 13.54 4.73
N LEU A 158 -5.69 14.14 4.01
CA LEU A 158 -4.33 14.30 4.52
C LEU A 158 -4.28 15.42 5.58
N ARG A 159 -3.47 15.23 6.62
CA ARG A 159 -3.05 16.36 7.47
C ARG A 159 -2.10 17.28 6.73
N ASP A 160 -1.87 18.47 7.26
CA ASP A 160 -0.79 19.34 6.77
C ASP A 160 0.57 18.64 6.91
N GLY A 161 1.38 18.69 5.85
CA GLY A 161 2.63 17.93 5.71
C GLY A 161 2.46 16.42 5.45
N GLY A 162 1.22 15.90 5.43
CA GLY A 162 0.92 14.50 5.11
C GLY A 162 1.17 14.16 3.64
N ARG A 163 1.40 12.88 3.35
CA ARG A 163 1.68 12.39 1.99
C ARG A 163 0.69 11.33 1.54
N LEU A 164 0.32 11.41 0.27
CA LEU A 164 -0.41 10.35 -0.44
C LEU A 164 0.50 9.76 -1.51
N VAL A 165 0.66 8.44 -1.53
CA VAL A 165 1.41 7.70 -2.55
C VAL A 165 0.44 6.81 -3.31
N ILE A 166 0.31 7.02 -4.63
CA ILE A 166 -0.70 6.39 -5.46
C ILE A 166 -0.21 6.21 -6.91
N PRO A 167 -0.45 5.03 -7.55
CA PRO A 167 -0.29 4.87 -9.00
C PRO A 167 -1.40 5.59 -9.77
N VAL A 168 -1.03 6.50 -10.68
CA VAL A 168 -2.00 7.30 -11.47
C VAL A 168 -1.78 7.13 -12.96
N GLY A 169 -2.84 6.82 -13.70
CA GLY A 169 -2.79 6.69 -15.16
C GLY A 169 -3.85 5.75 -15.75
N SER A 170 -3.56 5.18 -16.90
CA SER A 170 -4.44 4.21 -17.55
C SER A 170 -4.40 2.85 -16.85
N ARG A 171 -5.27 1.90 -17.28
CA ARG A 171 -5.24 0.53 -16.73
C ARG A 171 -3.94 -0.22 -17.02
N ASP A 172 -3.23 0.15 -18.08
CA ASP A 172 -2.05 -0.57 -18.56
C ASP A 172 -0.73 0.11 -18.18
N ARG A 173 -0.76 1.40 -17.79
CA ARG A 173 0.44 2.17 -17.48
C ARG A 173 0.14 3.31 -16.54
N GLN A 174 0.86 3.37 -15.42
CA GLN A 174 0.72 4.42 -14.43
C GLN A 174 2.08 5.06 -14.10
N LEU A 175 2.02 6.27 -13.57
CA LEU A 175 3.10 6.92 -12.86
C LEU A 175 2.87 6.79 -11.35
N LEU A 176 3.88 6.38 -10.60
CA LEU A 176 3.82 6.48 -9.15
C LEU A 176 3.82 7.97 -8.78
N THR A 177 2.73 8.42 -8.21
CA THR A 177 2.49 9.83 -7.87
C THR A 177 2.53 10.01 -6.37
N ILE A 178 3.26 11.01 -5.92
CA ILE A 178 3.35 11.43 -4.53
C ILE A 178 2.75 12.81 -4.41
N VAL A 179 1.73 12.94 -3.58
CA VAL A 179 1.09 14.21 -3.25
C VAL A 179 1.46 14.58 -1.82
N THR A 180 1.92 15.80 -1.59
CA THR A 180 2.19 16.33 -0.24
C THR A 180 1.28 17.53 0.00
N ARG A 181 0.57 17.55 1.13
CA ARG A 181 -0.25 18.68 1.53
C ARG A 181 0.60 19.76 2.19
N HIS A 182 0.38 21.02 1.78
CA HIS A 182 0.96 22.21 2.39
C HIS A 182 -0.15 23.25 2.60
N GLY A 183 -0.77 23.24 3.78
CA GLY A 183 -1.95 24.06 4.07
C GLY A 183 -3.09 23.72 3.13
N ASP A 184 -3.48 24.66 2.27
CA ASP A 184 -4.55 24.51 1.27
C ASP A 184 -4.03 24.13 -0.12
N GLU A 185 -2.71 23.85 -0.26
CA GLU A 185 -2.09 23.46 -1.51
C GLU A 185 -1.61 22.01 -1.47
N TRP A 186 -1.55 21.37 -2.66
CA TRP A 186 -1.02 20.01 -2.85
C TRP A 186 0.10 20.04 -3.88
N LEU A 187 1.31 19.65 -3.45
CA LEU A 187 2.45 19.49 -4.34
C LEU A 187 2.50 18.06 -4.85
N GLU A 188 2.54 17.90 -6.17
CA GLU A 188 2.62 16.60 -6.82
C GLU A 188 4.00 16.38 -7.46
N ARG A 189 4.55 15.18 -7.28
CA ARG A 189 5.70 14.68 -8.04
C ARG A 189 5.44 13.26 -8.49
N SER A 190 6.09 12.84 -9.57
CA SER A 190 6.03 11.46 -10.05
C SER A 190 7.38 10.78 -9.90
N ASP A 191 7.36 9.47 -9.58
CA ASP A 191 8.56 8.67 -9.37
C ASP A 191 8.47 7.33 -10.11
N GLY A 192 8.69 7.40 -11.41
CA GLY A 192 8.77 6.23 -12.28
C GLY A 192 7.43 5.62 -12.71
N TYR A 193 7.54 4.71 -13.67
CA TYR A 193 6.39 3.96 -14.19
C TYR A 193 6.14 2.69 -13.37
N CYS A 194 4.86 2.34 -13.26
CA CYS A 194 4.41 1.13 -12.59
C CYS A 194 3.15 0.57 -13.26
N VAL A 195 2.79 -0.66 -12.86
CA VAL A 195 1.53 -1.30 -13.26
C VAL A 195 0.90 -1.94 -12.03
N PHE A 196 -0.29 -1.48 -11.68
CA PHE A 196 -1.10 -1.97 -10.57
C PHE A 196 -2.48 -2.41 -11.05
N VAL A 197 -3.13 -3.27 -10.24
CA VAL A 197 -4.55 -3.57 -10.41
C VAL A 197 -5.38 -2.28 -10.29
N PRO A 198 -6.53 -2.16 -11.00
CA PRO A 198 -7.31 -0.93 -10.96
C PRO A 198 -7.98 -0.72 -9.58
N LEU A 199 -7.93 0.50 -9.08
CA LEU A 199 -8.76 0.97 -7.98
C LEU A 199 -10.20 1.09 -8.50
N ILE A 200 -11.06 0.18 -8.07
CA ILE A 200 -12.46 0.15 -8.47
C ILE A 200 -13.29 0.81 -7.37
N GLY A 201 -14.01 1.86 -7.72
CA GLY A 201 -14.85 2.59 -6.77
C GLY A 201 -15.36 3.90 -7.34
N SER A 202 -16.04 4.68 -6.52
CA SER A 202 -16.67 5.95 -6.91
C SER A 202 -15.65 7.01 -7.34
N GLY A 203 -14.46 7.04 -6.74
CA GLY A 203 -13.33 7.92 -7.09
C GLY A 203 -12.25 7.23 -7.94
N GLY A 204 -12.49 5.98 -8.41
CA GLY A 204 -11.56 5.18 -9.17
C GLY A 204 -12.07 4.84 -10.57
N PHE A 205 -11.62 3.70 -11.10
CA PHE A 205 -12.15 3.15 -12.34
C PHE A 205 -13.55 2.55 -12.13
N SER A 206 -14.40 2.63 -13.15
CA SER A 206 -15.65 1.88 -13.17
C SER A 206 -15.38 0.36 -13.16
N GLY A 207 -16.24 -0.43 -12.46
CA GLY A 207 -16.07 -1.88 -12.35
C GLY A 207 -16.27 -2.66 -13.65
N ARG A 208 -16.74 -2.02 -14.74
CA ARG A 208 -16.84 -2.64 -16.06
C ARG A 208 -15.48 -2.54 -16.77
N ARG A 209 -14.94 -3.70 -17.23
CA ARG A 209 -13.96 -3.67 -18.32
C ARG A 209 -14.69 -3.13 -19.56
N PRO A 210 -14.07 -2.23 -20.35
CA PRO A 210 -14.64 -1.83 -21.64
C PRO A 210 -14.81 -3.02 -22.57
#